data_dd8c17656059339aa3fe6850ea8124ad
#
_entry.id   dd8c17656059339aa3fe6850ea8124ad
#
_cell.length_a   1.000
_cell.length_b   1.000
_cell.length_c   1.000
_cell.angle_alpha   90.00
_cell.angle_beta   90.00
_cell.angle_gamma   90.00
#
_symmetry.space_group_name_H-M   'P 1'
#
loop_
_entity.id
_entity.type
_entity.pdbx_description
1 polymer ?
#
loop_
_entity_poly.entity_id
_entity_poly.type
_entity_poly.pdbx_seq_one_letter_code
_entity_poly.pdbx_strand_id
1 'polypeptide(L)'
;MDEDKITLAIEGFNTRLLEIVNEAMFLGTGKVYAKARVIELCNEAQAKLEELEANPTLIQQTIESLKLQFMRSWIMVVRELKKVQKNDELGVIGKTIQSMESVEPMQMQAKGVAVEIMPDNEEIGIAKANITNIRDFMTDGGLRSQGASERFDSYIDRVNEAMCNINEKLANGTLSTIGANGRRISVRNLSEIDARYKLITESLERATADGNKMLVASAHAGCSERCSFWQGKIFIDDLVGGISGRQMGQYKGGTPEQTIKGYIDGKPYYSLQQACENGFLSYNCQHRLIKYYRGVQPPQYDNRRVHLMRTLTERQRVLENRIRMYKRRETLSVKGAKVNRRNPYTDQFEEMNERKYNQLMSKYWQEQYSKLCEKNGLPEYRWRLKITEYEKR
;
A
#
# COMPACT_ATOMS: atom_id res chain seq x y z
N MET A 1 12.80 15.56 -5.97
CA MET A 1 11.44 14.99 -5.85
C MET A 1 11.35 14.30 -4.50
N ASP A 2 10.30 14.60 -3.78
CA ASP A 2 10.07 14.07 -2.43
C ASP A 2 9.33 12.71 -2.54
N GLU A 3 10.10 11.63 -2.78
CA GLU A 3 9.59 10.24 -2.83
C GLU A 3 8.65 9.95 -1.65
N ASP A 4 9.02 10.47 -0.48
CA ASP A 4 8.29 10.29 0.76
C ASP A 4 6.90 10.94 0.69
N LYS A 5 6.77 12.11 0.04
CA LYS A 5 5.49 12.82 -0.09
C LYS A 5 4.53 12.10 -1.03
N ILE A 6 5.00 11.64 -2.19
CA ILE A 6 4.18 10.85 -3.13
C ILE A 6 3.68 9.57 -2.46
N THR A 7 4.57 8.84 -1.78
CA THR A 7 4.22 7.60 -1.10
C THR A 7 3.22 7.83 0.04
N LEU A 8 3.37 8.92 0.81
CA LEU A 8 2.44 9.28 1.88
C LEU A 8 1.09 9.74 1.34
N ALA A 9 1.05 10.47 0.22
CA ALA A 9 -0.19 10.85 -0.45
C ALA A 9 -0.98 9.59 -0.88
N ILE A 10 -0.32 8.62 -1.50
CA ILE A 10 -0.95 7.36 -1.92
C ILE A 10 -1.51 6.58 -0.71
N GLU A 11 -0.77 6.50 0.40
CA GLU A 11 -1.27 5.87 1.65
C GLU A 11 -2.44 6.67 2.25
N GLY A 12 -2.41 7.99 2.18
CA GLY A 12 -3.51 8.86 2.61
C GLY A 12 -4.79 8.60 1.81
N PHE A 13 -4.69 8.47 0.49
CA PHE A 13 -5.83 8.12 -0.37
C PHE A 13 -6.36 6.73 -0.06
N ASN A 14 -5.49 5.74 0.17
CA ASN A 14 -5.91 4.40 0.58
C ASN A 14 -6.71 4.44 1.90
N THR A 15 -6.19 5.15 2.90
CA THR A 15 -6.87 5.28 4.20
C THR A 15 -8.22 5.95 4.04
N ARG A 16 -8.29 7.07 3.28
CA ARG A 16 -9.55 7.78 3.04
C ARG A 16 -10.57 6.96 2.25
N LEU A 17 -10.12 6.15 1.30
CA LEU A 17 -10.99 5.20 0.61
C LEU A 17 -11.64 4.22 1.59
N LEU A 18 -10.87 3.68 2.53
CA LEU A 18 -11.38 2.77 3.55
C LEU A 18 -12.38 3.46 4.48
N GLU A 19 -12.12 4.73 4.85
CA GLU A 19 -13.06 5.55 5.64
C GLU A 19 -14.37 5.74 4.89
N ILE A 20 -14.35 6.09 3.61
CA ILE A 20 -15.55 6.24 2.77
C ILE A 20 -16.35 4.93 2.70
N VAL A 21 -15.69 3.78 2.50
CA VAL A 21 -16.36 2.48 2.48
C VAL A 21 -16.97 2.17 3.85
N ASN A 22 -16.25 2.46 4.93
CA ASN A 22 -16.71 2.24 6.30
C ASN A 22 -17.91 3.15 6.65
N GLU A 23 -17.84 4.43 6.32
CA GLU A 23 -18.95 5.39 6.49
C GLU A 23 -20.20 4.93 5.72
N ALA A 24 -20.04 4.57 4.44
CA ALA A 24 -21.16 4.09 3.63
C ALA A 24 -21.81 2.84 4.21
N MET A 25 -21.04 1.97 4.83
CA MET A 25 -21.49 0.76 5.48
C MET A 25 -22.27 1.05 6.77
N PHE A 26 -21.72 1.96 7.64
CA PHE A 26 -22.32 2.29 8.92
C PHE A 26 -23.51 3.25 8.79
N LEU A 27 -23.41 4.18 7.85
CA LEU A 27 -24.44 5.20 7.69
C LEU A 27 -25.59 4.71 6.79
N GLY A 28 -25.50 3.49 6.21
CA GLY A 28 -26.47 2.98 5.26
C GLY A 28 -26.66 3.89 4.04
N THR A 29 -25.68 4.82 3.80
CA THR A 29 -25.77 5.84 2.75
C THR A 29 -25.69 5.27 1.34
N GLY A 30 -25.68 3.97 1.24
CA GLY A 30 -25.78 3.28 -0.02
C GLY A 30 -24.57 3.43 -0.95
N LYS A 31 -24.58 2.64 -1.98
CA LYS A 31 -23.55 2.57 -3.02
C LYS A 31 -23.38 3.89 -3.78
N VAL A 32 -24.46 4.67 -3.94
CA VAL A 32 -24.45 5.93 -4.70
C VAL A 32 -23.61 7.00 -4.03
N TYR A 33 -23.82 7.22 -2.73
CA TYR A 33 -23.00 8.17 -1.95
C TYR A 33 -21.54 7.76 -1.93
N ALA A 34 -21.26 6.49 -1.66
CA ALA A 34 -19.89 5.99 -1.65
C ALA A 34 -19.21 6.14 -3.01
N LYS A 35 -19.93 5.92 -4.12
CA LYS A 35 -19.43 6.18 -5.47
C LYS A 35 -19.05 7.65 -5.69
N ALA A 36 -19.95 8.58 -5.34
CA ALA A 36 -19.69 10.01 -5.49
C ALA A 36 -18.43 10.43 -4.71
N ARG A 37 -18.29 9.98 -3.45
CA ARG A 37 -17.12 10.26 -2.62
C ARG A 37 -15.84 9.64 -3.17
N VAL A 38 -15.91 8.46 -3.77
CA VAL A 38 -14.74 7.83 -4.41
C VAL A 38 -14.33 8.58 -5.69
N ILE A 39 -15.28 9.11 -6.45
CA ILE A 39 -14.98 9.95 -7.63
C ILE A 39 -14.26 11.24 -7.18
N GLU A 40 -14.77 11.92 -6.16
CA GLU A 40 -14.09 13.08 -5.56
C GLU A 40 -12.68 12.72 -5.11
N LEU A 41 -12.51 11.61 -4.39
CA LEU A 41 -11.20 11.14 -3.95
C LEU A 41 -10.25 10.86 -5.13
N CYS A 42 -10.76 10.30 -6.25
CA CYS A 42 -9.95 10.09 -7.45
C CYS A 42 -9.47 11.41 -8.05
N ASN A 43 -10.34 12.42 -8.09
CA ASN A 43 -9.98 13.75 -8.59
C ASN A 43 -8.96 14.45 -7.66
N GLU A 44 -9.16 14.35 -6.35
CA GLU A 44 -8.19 14.84 -5.36
C GLU A 44 -6.83 14.13 -5.50
N ALA A 45 -6.85 12.81 -5.70
CA ALA A 45 -5.65 12.01 -5.88
C ALA A 45 -4.88 12.43 -7.14
N GLN A 46 -5.59 12.64 -8.25
CA GLN A 46 -4.99 13.10 -9.49
C GLN A 46 -4.33 14.46 -9.29
N ALA A 47 -5.09 15.47 -8.83
CA ALA A 47 -4.58 16.81 -8.63
C ALA A 47 -3.36 16.86 -7.70
N LYS A 48 -3.41 16.12 -6.57
CA LYS A 48 -2.30 16.09 -5.62
C LYS A 48 -1.06 15.40 -6.17
N LEU A 49 -1.21 14.30 -6.91
CA LEU A 49 -0.07 13.60 -7.49
C LEU A 49 0.54 14.40 -8.66
N GLU A 50 -0.25 15.16 -9.42
CA GLU A 50 0.23 16.10 -10.43
C GLU A 50 1.02 17.27 -9.77
N GLU A 51 0.50 17.85 -8.67
CA GLU A 51 1.22 18.85 -7.87
C GLU A 51 2.58 18.35 -7.37
N LEU A 52 2.66 17.06 -7.01
CA LEU A 52 3.89 16.40 -6.56
C LEU A 52 4.78 15.92 -7.72
N GLU A 53 4.45 16.27 -8.95
CA GLU A 53 5.18 15.86 -10.17
C GLU A 53 5.35 14.32 -10.28
N ALA A 54 4.34 13.58 -9.85
CA ALA A 54 4.34 12.13 -9.97
C ALA A 54 4.29 11.71 -11.46
N ASN A 55 4.86 10.54 -11.75
CA ASN A 55 4.83 9.98 -13.09
C ASN A 55 3.37 9.75 -13.55
N PRO A 56 2.98 10.16 -14.77
CA PRO A 56 1.61 10.00 -15.29
C PRO A 56 1.09 8.55 -15.21
N THR A 57 1.95 7.57 -15.45
CA THR A 57 1.58 6.14 -15.31
C THR A 57 1.25 5.79 -13.87
N LEU A 58 1.99 6.30 -12.89
CA LEU A 58 1.72 6.10 -11.46
C LEU A 58 0.41 6.75 -11.04
N ILE A 59 0.13 7.97 -11.54
CA ILE A 59 -1.15 8.67 -11.31
C ILE A 59 -2.31 7.81 -11.80
N GLN A 60 -2.27 7.36 -13.05
CA GLN A 60 -3.29 6.52 -13.64
C GLN A 60 -3.48 5.21 -12.85
N GLN A 61 -2.39 4.52 -12.52
CA GLN A 61 -2.44 3.28 -11.74
C GLN A 61 -3.01 3.48 -10.34
N THR A 62 -2.73 4.63 -9.71
CA THR A 62 -3.30 4.98 -8.40
C THR A 62 -4.81 5.14 -8.48
N ILE A 63 -5.32 5.88 -9.47
CA ILE A 63 -6.75 6.12 -9.67
C ILE A 63 -7.47 4.82 -10.02
N GLU A 64 -6.94 4.02 -10.93
CA GLU A 64 -7.51 2.70 -11.28
C GLU A 64 -7.54 1.77 -10.04
N SER A 65 -6.49 1.80 -9.21
CA SER A 65 -6.43 1.01 -7.99
C SER A 65 -7.42 1.47 -6.94
N LEU A 66 -7.67 2.78 -6.79
CA LEU A 66 -8.72 3.32 -5.91
C LEU A 66 -10.10 2.79 -6.33
N LYS A 67 -10.44 2.88 -7.62
CA LYS A 67 -11.71 2.36 -8.17
C LYS A 67 -11.85 0.86 -7.94
N LEU A 68 -10.81 0.10 -8.26
CA LEU A 68 -10.81 -1.36 -8.10
C LEU A 68 -10.89 -1.78 -6.63
N GLN A 69 -10.17 -1.10 -5.75
CA GLN A 69 -10.21 -1.36 -4.30
C GLN A 69 -11.60 -1.07 -3.73
N PHE A 70 -12.24 0.03 -4.14
CA PHE A 70 -13.61 0.33 -3.75
C PHE A 70 -14.56 -0.82 -4.14
N MET A 71 -14.56 -1.26 -5.40
CA MET A 71 -15.40 -2.34 -5.88
C MET A 71 -15.20 -3.65 -5.12
N ARG A 72 -13.94 -4.01 -4.85
CA ARG A 72 -13.60 -5.21 -4.08
C ARG A 72 -14.08 -5.12 -2.64
N SER A 73 -13.84 -3.98 -2.00
CA SER A 73 -14.27 -3.72 -0.62
C SER A 73 -15.79 -3.79 -0.51
N TRP A 74 -16.50 -3.22 -1.47
CA TRP A 74 -17.96 -3.25 -1.51
C TRP A 74 -18.52 -4.67 -1.64
N ILE A 75 -18.00 -5.47 -2.58
CA ILE A 75 -18.39 -6.88 -2.74
C ILE A 75 -18.12 -7.67 -1.45
N MET A 76 -17.00 -7.40 -0.79
CA MET A 76 -16.65 -8.06 0.46
C MET A 76 -17.63 -7.69 1.59
N VAL A 77 -17.97 -6.41 1.72
CA VAL A 77 -18.98 -5.95 2.70
C VAL A 77 -20.31 -6.65 2.49
N VAL A 78 -20.83 -6.65 1.26
CA VAL A 78 -22.08 -7.33 0.93
C VAL A 78 -22.04 -8.83 1.28
N ARG A 79 -20.94 -9.50 0.97
CA ARG A 79 -20.77 -10.93 1.31
C ARG A 79 -20.79 -11.20 2.81
N GLU A 80 -20.12 -10.38 3.59
CA GLU A 80 -20.09 -10.56 5.06
C GLU A 80 -21.44 -10.23 5.69
N LEU A 81 -22.11 -9.18 5.23
CA LEU A 81 -23.48 -8.86 5.68
C LEU A 81 -24.48 -9.98 5.34
N LYS A 82 -24.38 -10.60 4.18
CA LYS A 82 -25.23 -11.77 3.81
C LYS A 82 -25.03 -12.97 4.75
N LYS A 83 -23.83 -13.16 5.29
CA LYS A 83 -23.58 -14.24 6.28
C LYS A 83 -24.34 -13.99 7.58
N VAL A 84 -24.42 -12.73 8.01
CA VAL A 84 -25.13 -12.34 9.23
C VAL A 84 -26.64 -12.32 9.03
N GLN A 85 -27.10 -12.03 7.79
CA GLN A 85 -28.52 -11.97 7.43
C GLN A 85 -29.31 -13.24 7.79
N LYS A 86 -28.69 -14.41 7.73
CA LYS A 86 -29.33 -15.69 8.09
C LYS A 86 -29.88 -15.72 9.52
N ASN A 87 -29.39 -14.84 10.39
CA ASN A 87 -29.80 -14.71 11.79
C ASN A 87 -30.45 -13.34 12.06
N ASP A 88 -30.90 -12.64 11.00
CA ASP A 88 -31.50 -11.31 11.09
C ASP A 88 -33.00 -11.40 11.39
N GLU A 89 -33.31 -11.61 12.67
CA GLU A 89 -34.69 -11.67 13.17
C GLU A 89 -35.45 -10.35 12.99
N LEU A 90 -34.73 -9.23 12.80
CA LEU A 90 -35.32 -7.88 12.71
C LEU A 90 -35.44 -7.34 11.28
N GLY A 91 -34.88 -8.07 10.31
CA GLY A 91 -34.94 -7.67 8.89
C GLY A 91 -34.13 -6.41 8.52
N VAL A 92 -33.34 -5.85 9.46
CA VAL A 92 -32.57 -4.63 9.27
C VAL A 92 -31.40 -4.86 8.30
N ILE A 93 -30.68 -5.96 8.47
CA ILE A 93 -29.54 -6.31 7.60
C ILE A 93 -30.05 -6.63 6.20
N GLY A 94 -31.19 -7.33 6.09
CA GLY A 94 -31.83 -7.62 4.82
C GLY A 94 -32.18 -6.35 4.04
N LYS A 95 -32.76 -5.35 4.69
CA LYS A 95 -33.07 -4.04 4.08
C LYS A 95 -31.80 -3.29 3.67
N THR A 96 -30.75 -3.33 4.51
CA THR A 96 -29.45 -2.71 4.20
C THR A 96 -28.82 -3.37 2.97
N ILE A 97 -28.80 -4.71 2.90
CA ILE A 97 -28.30 -5.43 1.74
C ILE A 97 -29.11 -5.10 0.49
N GLN A 98 -30.43 -5.06 0.57
CA GLN A 98 -31.31 -4.75 -0.54
C GLN A 98 -31.04 -3.33 -1.07
N SER A 99 -30.86 -2.35 -0.20
CA SER A 99 -30.48 -0.98 -0.60
C SER A 99 -29.08 -0.93 -1.26
N MET A 100 -28.16 -1.79 -0.84
CA MET A 100 -26.83 -1.90 -1.42
C MET A 100 -26.82 -2.63 -2.77
N GLU A 101 -27.73 -3.57 -3.00
CA GLU A 101 -27.82 -4.37 -4.22
C GLU A 101 -28.70 -3.73 -5.31
N SER A 102 -29.68 -2.90 -4.93
CA SER A 102 -30.60 -2.24 -5.86
C SER A 102 -29.94 -1.25 -6.82
N VAL A 103 -28.69 -0.89 -6.56
CA VAL A 103 -27.89 -0.10 -7.49
C VAL A 103 -27.16 -1.04 -8.44
N GLU A 104 -27.48 -1.01 -9.73
CA GLU A 104 -26.88 -1.85 -10.77
C GLU A 104 -25.35 -1.97 -10.66
N PRO A 105 -24.81 -3.18 -10.89
CA PRO A 105 -23.37 -3.37 -10.88
C PRO A 105 -22.73 -2.46 -11.94
N MET A 106 -21.76 -1.65 -11.54
CA MET A 106 -20.94 -0.91 -12.48
C MET A 106 -20.29 -1.91 -13.44
N GLN A 107 -20.77 -1.98 -14.66
CA GLN A 107 -20.05 -2.65 -15.73
C GLN A 107 -18.74 -1.88 -15.91
N MET A 108 -17.65 -2.42 -15.38
CA MET A 108 -16.32 -1.95 -15.69
C MET A 108 -15.96 -2.45 -17.08
N GLN A 109 -16.31 -1.70 -18.10
CA GLN A 109 -15.61 -1.83 -19.35
C GLN A 109 -14.21 -1.27 -19.14
N ALA A 110 -13.21 -2.15 -19.29
CA ALA A 110 -11.81 -1.82 -19.28
C ALA A 110 -11.41 -1.08 -20.56
N LYS A 111 -11.92 0.12 -20.75
CA LYS A 111 -11.46 1.11 -21.73
C LYS A 111 -12.11 2.46 -21.41
N GLY A 112 -11.31 3.38 -20.95
CA GLY A 112 -11.36 4.83 -21.03
C GLY A 112 -12.69 5.52 -21.36
N VAL A 113 -13.72 5.38 -20.52
CA VAL A 113 -14.91 6.24 -20.59
C VAL A 113 -15.11 6.82 -19.19
N ALA A 114 -14.98 8.12 -19.07
CA ALA A 114 -15.45 8.88 -17.93
C ALA A 114 -16.97 8.67 -17.82
N VAL A 115 -17.43 7.91 -16.84
CA VAL A 115 -18.84 7.78 -16.54
C VAL A 115 -19.17 8.92 -15.57
N GLU A 116 -19.70 10.02 -16.09
CA GLU A 116 -20.44 11.00 -15.31
C GLU A 116 -21.70 10.30 -14.77
N ILE A 117 -21.71 10.00 -13.49
CA ILE A 117 -22.91 9.60 -12.76
C ILE A 117 -23.08 10.64 -11.65
N MET A 118 -23.93 11.62 -11.92
CA MET A 118 -24.49 12.49 -10.88
C MET A 118 -25.53 11.70 -10.11
N PRO A 119 -25.42 11.55 -8.78
CA PRO A 119 -26.46 10.90 -7.99
C PRO A 119 -27.72 11.76 -7.97
N ASP A 120 -28.88 11.12 -8.12
CA ASP A 120 -30.16 11.77 -7.93
C ASP A 120 -30.34 12.16 -6.45
N ASN A 121 -30.82 13.39 -6.22
CA ASN A 121 -31.08 13.90 -4.88
C ASN A 121 -32.14 13.08 -4.11
N GLU A 122 -33.01 12.41 -4.80
CA GLU A 122 -34.06 11.55 -4.24
C GLU A 122 -33.47 10.25 -3.67
N GLU A 123 -32.52 9.61 -4.37
CA GLU A 123 -31.78 8.43 -3.87
C GLU A 123 -30.95 8.74 -2.63
N ILE A 124 -30.35 9.95 -2.55
CA ILE A 124 -29.64 10.43 -1.36
C ILE A 124 -30.62 10.63 -0.19
N GLY A 125 -31.83 11.12 -0.47
CA GLY A 125 -32.90 11.31 0.52
C GLY A 125 -33.36 9.98 1.12
N ILE A 126 -33.59 8.96 0.31
CA ILE A 126 -33.99 7.61 0.73
C ILE A 126 -32.90 6.93 1.55
N ALA A 127 -31.65 7.06 1.12
CA ALA A 127 -30.50 6.53 1.85
C ALA A 127 -30.40 7.17 3.24
N LYS A 128 -30.51 8.50 3.35
CA LYS A 128 -30.51 9.23 4.63
C LYS A 128 -31.66 8.81 5.55
N ALA A 129 -32.86 8.62 5.03
CA ALA A 129 -34.03 8.20 5.82
C ALA A 129 -33.83 6.79 6.41
N ASN A 130 -33.26 5.87 5.66
CA ASN A 130 -32.96 4.51 6.14
C ASN A 130 -31.90 4.50 7.24
N ILE A 131 -30.94 5.43 7.19
CA ILE A 131 -29.90 5.60 8.23
C ILE A 131 -30.50 6.10 9.53
N THR A 132 -31.32 7.14 9.44
CA THR A 132 -31.98 7.71 10.61
C THR A 132 -32.76 6.62 11.32
N ASN A 133 -33.50 5.79 10.58
CA ASN A 133 -34.26 4.67 11.12
C ASN A 133 -33.38 3.61 11.82
N ILE A 134 -32.23 3.25 11.26
CA ILE A 134 -31.29 2.31 11.90
C ILE A 134 -30.65 2.93 13.14
N ARG A 135 -30.25 4.19 13.06
CA ARG A 135 -29.61 4.92 14.15
C ARG A 135 -30.60 5.16 15.29
N ASP A 136 -31.82 5.58 14.95
CA ASP A 136 -32.88 5.82 15.94
C ASP A 136 -33.32 4.50 16.57
N PHE A 137 -33.38 3.41 15.81
CA PHE A 137 -33.63 2.08 16.34
C PHE A 137 -32.49 1.61 17.27
N MET A 138 -31.25 1.95 16.97
CA MET A 138 -30.08 1.63 17.81
C MET A 138 -29.92 2.56 19.01
N THR A 139 -30.46 3.80 18.98
CA THR A 139 -30.31 4.79 20.03
C THR A 139 -31.55 4.94 20.93
N ASP A 140 -32.74 4.67 20.40
CA ASP A 140 -34.01 5.06 21.05
C ASP A 140 -34.66 3.95 21.89
N GLY A 141 -33.97 2.96 22.34
CA GLY A 141 -34.47 2.02 23.38
C GLY A 141 -35.94 1.56 23.19
N GLY A 142 -36.45 1.47 21.97
CA GLY A 142 -37.85 1.21 21.63
C GLY A 142 -38.37 -0.18 21.98
N LEU A 143 -37.55 -1.05 22.56
CA LEU A 143 -37.90 -2.41 22.98
C LEU A 143 -37.60 -2.61 24.46
N ARG A 144 -38.45 -2.03 25.33
CA ARG A 144 -38.32 -2.13 26.80
C ARG A 144 -39.02 -3.37 27.40
N SER A 145 -38.99 -4.53 26.80
CA SER A 145 -39.29 -5.76 27.50
C SER A 145 -38.00 -6.50 27.85
N GLN A 146 -37.86 -7.01 29.06
CA GLN A 146 -36.61 -7.62 29.55
C GLN A 146 -36.07 -8.74 28.63
N GLY A 147 -36.93 -9.55 28.05
CA GLY A 147 -36.50 -10.58 27.11
C GLY A 147 -36.18 -10.09 25.69
N ALA A 148 -36.64 -8.90 25.30
CA ALA A 148 -36.31 -8.24 24.04
C ALA A 148 -34.96 -7.51 24.14
N SER A 149 -34.58 -7.02 25.33
CA SER A 149 -33.28 -6.40 25.59
C SER A 149 -32.13 -7.39 25.41
N GLU A 150 -32.21 -8.59 26.00
CA GLU A 150 -31.17 -9.60 25.87
C GLU A 150 -30.99 -10.08 24.42
N ARG A 151 -32.09 -10.22 23.65
CA ARG A 151 -32.01 -10.58 22.22
C ARG A 151 -31.44 -9.44 21.39
N PHE A 152 -31.74 -8.21 21.75
CA PHE A 152 -31.22 -7.03 21.07
C PHE A 152 -29.73 -6.86 21.33
N ASP A 153 -29.28 -7.00 22.58
CA ASP A 153 -27.86 -6.92 22.93
C ASP A 153 -27.05 -8.02 22.20
N SER A 154 -27.55 -9.26 22.20
CA SER A 154 -26.94 -10.36 21.44
C SER A 154 -26.90 -10.11 19.92
N TYR A 155 -27.89 -9.38 19.37
CA TYR A 155 -27.92 -9.00 17.97
C TYR A 155 -26.88 -7.90 17.67
N ILE A 156 -26.83 -6.85 18.51
CA ILE A 156 -25.84 -5.79 18.40
C ILE A 156 -24.42 -6.33 18.49
N ASP A 157 -24.16 -7.25 19.39
CA ASP A 157 -22.84 -7.88 19.52
C ASP A 157 -22.46 -8.64 18.25
N ARG A 158 -23.39 -9.38 17.64
CA ARG A 158 -23.16 -10.06 16.35
C ARG A 158 -22.91 -9.09 15.19
N VAL A 159 -23.66 -8.00 15.12
CA VAL A 159 -23.43 -6.95 14.11
C VAL A 159 -22.06 -6.31 14.33
N ASN A 160 -21.71 -5.95 15.56
CA ASN A 160 -20.41 -5.39 15.89
C ASN A 160 -19.28 -6.36 15.55
N GLU A 161 -19.41 -7.65 15.85
CA GLU A 161 -18.43 -8.66 15.47
C GLU A 161 -18.26 -8.76 13.95
N ALA A 162 -19.37 -8.80 13.20
CA ALA A 162 -19.32 -8.81 11.74
C ALA A 162 -18.62 -7.56 11.20
N MET A 163 -18.91 -6.39 11.77
CA MET A 163 -18.29 -5.12 11.39
C MET A 163 -16.80 -5.09 11.71
N CYS A 164 -16.38 -5.59 12.88
CA CYS A 164 -14.97 -5.74 13.23
C CYS A 164 -14.24 -6.65 12.23
N ASN A 165 -14.85 -7.78 11.85
CA ASN A 165 -14.29 -8.69 10.86
C ASN A 165 -14.17 -8.05 9.47
N ILE A 166 -15.15 -7.24 9.04
CA ILE A 166 -15.10 -6.49 7.79
C ILE A 166 -13.96 -5.48 7.85
N ASN A 167 -13.88 -4.67 8.91
CA ASN A 167 -12.85 -3.65 9.08
C ASN A 167 -11.45 -4.27 9.15
N GLU A 168 -11.31 -5.43 9.78
CA GLU A 168 -10.05 -6.18 9.79
C GLU A 168 -9.61 -6.57 8.38
N LYS A 169 -10.53 -7.08 7.56
CA LYS A 169 -10.25 -7.43 6.16
C LYS A 169 -9.95 -6.20 5.30
N LEU A 170 -10.69 -5.11 5.48
CA LEU A 170 -10.45 -3.85 4.79
C LEU A 170 -9.07 -3.27 5.14
N ALA A 171 -8.71 -3.23 6.41
CA ALA A 171 -7.42 -2.70 6.86
C ALA A 171 -6.21 -3.53 6.35
N ASN A 172 -6.41 -4.81 6.08
CA ASN A 172 -5.40 -5.67 5.43
C ASN A 172 -5.31 -5.41 3.92
N GLY A 173 -6.35 -4.81 3.31
CA GLY A 173 -6.34 -4.39 1.92
C GLY A 173 -5.42 -3.19 1.73
N THR A 174 -4.51 -3.28 0.75
CA THR A 174 -3.73 -2.14 0.28
C THR A 174 -4.13 -1.81 -1.14
N LEU A 175 -4.06 -0.54 -1.53
CA LEU A 175 -4.16 -0.15 -2.92
C LEU A 175 -3.19 -0.98 -3.74
N SER A 176 -3.69 -1.74 -4.70
CA SER A 176 -2.86 -2.64 -5.51
C SER A 176 -3.36 -2.72 -6.94
N THR A 177 -2.43 -2.84 -7.85
CA THR A 177 -2.66 -3.12 -9.27
C THR A 177 -2.11 -4.49 -9.62
N ILE A 178 -2.41 -4.97 -10.83
CA ILE A 178 -1.84 -6.21 -11.37
C ILE A 178 -0.64 -5.83 -12.23
N GLY A 179 0.53 -6.30 -11.87
CA GLY A 179 1.75 -6.13 -12.67
C GLY A 179 1.72 -6.98 -13.95
N ALA A 180 2.64 -6.71 -14.85
CA ALA A 180 2.74 -7.40 -16.15
C ALA A 180 2.90 -8.93 -16.03
N ASN A 181 3.39 -9.42 -14.89
CA ASN A 181 3.52 -10.84 -14.58
C ASN A 181 2.28 -11.45 -13.88
N GLY A 182 1.15 -10.75 -13.87
CA GLY A 182 -0.09 -11.17 -13.21
C GLY A 182 -0.08 -11.10 -11.67
N ARG A 183 1.03 -10.68 -11.06
CA ARG A 183 1.13 -10.55 -9.60
C ARG A 183 0.58 -9.22 -9.12
N ARG A 184 -0.05 -9.24 -7.95
CA ARG A 184 -0.48 -8.01 -7.25
C ARG A 184 0.74 -7.23 -6.76
N ILE A 185 0.79 -5.96 -7.12
CA ILE A 185 1.81 -5.02 -6.66
C ILE A 185 1.07 -3.88 -5.96
N SER A 186 1.49 -3.49 -4.75
CA SER A 186 0.91 -2.32 -4.10
C SER A 186 1.32 -1.05 -4.86
N VAL A 187 0.39 -0.10 -4.97
CA VAL A 187 0.66 1.21 -5.62
C VAL A 187 1.78 1.95 -4.88
N ARG A 188 1.86 1.76 -3.57
CA ARG A 188 2.99 2.25 -2.78
C ARG A 188 4.34 1.70 -3.26
N ASN A 189 4.42 0.38 -3.50
CA ASN A 189 5.66 -0.20 -4.05
C ASN A 189 5.98 0.34 -5.44
N LEU A 190 4.95 0.62 -6.24
CA LEU A 190 5.16 1.24 -7.56
C LEU A 190 5.73 2.65 -7.43
N SER A 191 5.25 3.46 -6.47
CA SER A 191 5.81 4.79 -6.24
C SER A 191 7.29 4.73 -5.80
N GLU A 192 7.64 3.79 -4.94
CA GLU A 192 9.03 3.55 -4.54
C GLU A 192 9.91 3.09 -5.72
N ILE A 193 9.35 2.24 -6.61
CA ILE A 193 10.05 1.78 -7.82
C ILE A 193 10.29 2.96 -8.77
N ASP A 194 9.26 3.76 -9.03
CA ASP A 194 9.32 4.91 -9.92
C ASP A 194 10.35 5.95 -9.46
N ALA A 195 10.33 6.27 -8.17
CA ALA A 195 11.30 7.19 -7.59
C ALA A 195 12.74 6.67 -7.65
N ARG A 196 12.94 5.38 -7.40
CA ARG A 196 14.28 4.75 -7.54
C ARG A 196 14.74 4.78 -8.99
N TYR A 197 13.87 4.50 -9.92
CA TYR A 197 14.17 4.56 -11.35
C TYR A 197 14.61 5.97 -11.78
N LYS A 198 13.88 7.01 -11.36
CA LYS A 198 14.25 8.40 -11.61
C LYS A 198 15.64 8.73 -11.06
N LEU A 199 15.91 8.34 -9.81
CA LEU A 199 17.22 8.54 -9.18
C LEU A 199 18.37 7.80 -9.89
N ILE A 200 18.12 6.62 -10.45
CA ILE A 200 19.11 5.89 -11.25
C ILE A 200 19.38 6.65 -12.54
N THR A 201 18.34 7.09 -13.25
CA THR A 201 18.44 7.87 -14.50
C THR A 201 19.20 9.16 -14.26
N GLU A 202 18.83 9.95 -13.25
CA GLU A 202 19.53 11.17 -12.88
C GLU A 202 21.01 10.93 -12.50
N SER A 203 21.32 9.80 -11.86
CA SER A 203 22.71 9.45 -11.53
C SER A 203 23.53 9.13 -12.78
N LEU A 204 22.94 8.47 -13.77
CA LEU A 204 23.56 8.20 -15.06
C LEU A 204 23.80 9.50 -15.82
N GLU A 205 22.78 10.33 -15.98
CA GLU A 205 22.86 11.62 -16.66
C GLU A 205 23.97 12.51 -16.09
N ARG A 206 24.03 12.62 -14.76
CA ARG A 206 25.11 13.36 -14.08
C ARG A 206 26.49 12.76 -14.30
N ALA A 207 26.60 11.44 -14.30
CA ALA A 207 27.88 10.76 -14.47
C ALA A 207 28.40 10.83 -15.91
N THR A 208 27.54 11.07 -16.89
CA THR A 208 27.85 11.13 -18.33
C THR A 208 27.78 12.54 -18.94
N ALA A 209 27.39 13.55 -18.16
CA ALA A 209 27.13 14.92 -18.64
C ALA A 209 28.29 15.56 -19.40
N ASP A 210 29.53 15.20 -19.11
CA ASP A 210 30.75 15.68 -19.78
C ASP A 210 31.25 14.73 -20.88
N GLY A 211 30.41 13.83 -21.37
CA GLY A 211 30.78 12.83 -22.39
C GLY A 211 31.56 11.62 -21.81
N ASN A 212 31.72 11.54 -20.48
CA ASN A 212 32.34 10.39 -19.86
C ASN A 212 31.52 9.13 -20.06
N LYS A 213 32.18 8.05 -20.47
CA LYS A 213 31.54 6.75 -20.68
C LYS A 213 31.91 5.69 -19.62
N MET A 214 32.84 6.04 -18.70
CA MET A 214 33.29 5.08 -17.68
C MET A 214 32.60 5.35 -16.37
N LEU A 215 31.88 4.35 -15.87
CA LEU A 215 31.01 4.43 -14.70
C LEU A 215 31.42 3.39 -13.66
N VAL A 216 31.07 3.60 -12.42
CA VAL A 216 31.18 2.59 -11.36
C VAL A 216 29.85 2.49 -10.62
N ALA A 217 29.43 1.26 -10.33
CA ALA A 217 28.27 1.03 -9.49
C ALA A 217 28.56 1.31 -8.02
N SER A 218 27.64 1.99 -7.34
CA SER A 218 27.68 2.09 -5.88
C SER A 218 27.58 0.70 -5.22
N ALA A 219 28.01 0.58 -3.98
CA ALA A 219 27.87 -0.64 -3.20
C ALA A 219 27.13 -0.35 -1.90
N HIS A 220 26.21 -1.23 -1.50
CA HIS A 220 25.43 -1.09 -0.28
C HIS A 220 24.97 -2.44 0.29
N ALA A 221 24.66 -2.43 1.60
CA ALA A 221 24.32 -3.62 2.37
C ALA A 221 23.02 -4.33 1.97
N GLY A 222 22.01 -3.59 1.55
CA GLY A 222 20.65 -4.10 1.28
C GLY A 222 20.43 -4.58 -0.15
N CYS A 223 21.47 -4.93 -0.85
CA CYS A 223 21.44 -5.34 -2.25
C CYS A 223 20.73 -6.69 -2.45
N SER A 224 20.03 -6.86 -3.59
CA SER A 224 19.52 -8.17 -3.99
C SER A 224 20.65 -9.06 -4.54
N GLU A 225 20.46 -10.38 -4.50
CA GLU A 225 21.43 -11.31 -5.09
C GLU A 225 21.78 -10.97 -6.54
N ARG A 226 20.78 -10.59 -7.36
CA ARG A 226 20.98 -10.19 -8.76
C ARG A 226 21.90 -9.00 -8.91
N CYS A 227 21.79 -8.03 -8.00
CA CYS A 227 22.61 -6.82 -8.03
C CYS A 227 23.96 -7.00 -7.33
N SER A 228 24.11 -7.99 -6.45
CA SER A 228 25.33 -8.20 -5.67
C SER A 228 26.57 -8.47 -6.53
N PHE A 229 26.40 -9.14 -7.66
CA PHE A 229 27.47 -9.40 -8.62
C PHE A 229 28.00 -8.13 -9.29
N TRP A 230 27.19 -7.09 -9.36
CA TRP A 230 27.47 -5.84 -10.08
C TRP A 230 27.95 -4.71 -9.18
N GLN A 231 27.87 -4.88 -7.85
CA GLN A 231 28.34 -3.87 -6.90
C GLN A 231 29.83 -3.55 -7.08
N GLY A 232 30.15 -2.27 -7.13
CA GLY A 232 31.53 -1.82 -7.27
C GLY A 232 32.20 -2.19 -8.59
N LYS A 233 31.46 -2.74 -9.56
CA LYS A 233 32.03 -3.01 -10.88
C LYS A 233 32.13 -1.73 -11.70
N ILE A 234 33.11 -1.70 -12.59
CA ILE A 234 33.32 -0.62 -13.55
C ILE A 234 32.59 -0.98 -14.83
N PHE A 235 31.86 -0.02 -15.40
CA PHE A 235 31.06 -0.22 -16.62
C PHE A 235 31.50 0.77 -17.70
N ILE A 236 31.33 0.35 -18.95
CA ILE A 236 31.22 1.30 -20.06
C ILE A 236 29.74 1.59 -20.30
N ASP A 237 29.40 2.88 -20.46
CA ASP A 237 28.08 3.27 -20.91
C ASP A 237 27.92 2.96 -22.39
N ASP A 238 27.33 1.82 -22.67
CA ASP A 238 26.96 1.32 -24.00
C ASP A 238 25.44 1.15 -24.13
N LEU A 239 24.66 1.85 -23.28
CA LEU A 239 23.19 1.81 -23.31
C LEU A 239 22.66 2.40 -24.61
N VAL A 240 21.79 1.66 -25.28
CA VAL A 240 21.05 2.12 -26.45
C VAL A 240 19.64 2.55 -25.98
N GLY A 241 19.37 3.86 -26.07
CA GLY A 241 18.06 4.42 -25.71
C GLY A 241 17.84 4.64 -24.20
N GLY A 242 18.92 4.66 -23.40
CA GLY A 242 18.86 4.90 -21.95
C GLY A 242 18.39 3.69 -21.15
N ILE A 243 18.24 3.87 -19.84
CA ILE A 243 17.70 2.84 -18.93
C ILE A 243 16.19 2.81 -19.14
N SER A 244 15.68 1.90 -19.99
CA SER A 244 14.25 1.75 -20.19
C SER A 244 13.66 0.70 -19.24
N GLY A 245 12.47 0.96 -18.68
CA GLY A 245 11.76 0.00 -17.83
C GLY A 245 11.45 -1.33 -18.52
N ARG A 246 11.50 -1.40 -19.86
CA ARG A 246 11.28 -2.62 -20.64
C ARG A 246 12.45 -3.61 -20.59
N GLN A 247 13.66 -3.14 -20.34
CA GLN A 247 14.84 -4.02 -20.20
C GLN A 247 14.87 -4.72 -18.82
N MET A 248 14.07 -4.25 -17.87
CA MET A 248 14.00 -4.80 -16.52
C MET A 248 13.24 -6.14 -16.39
N GLY A 249 12.69 -6.68 -17.48
CA GLY A 249 11.73 -7.79 -17.39
C GLY A 249 12.27 -9.20 -17.58
N GLN A 250 13.43 -9.38 -18.21
CA GLN A 250 13.93 -10.72 -18.55
C GLN A 250 15.36 -10.90 -18.04
N TYR A 251 15.48 -11.55 -16.89
CA TYR A 251 16.77 -12.04 -16.42
C TYR A 251 17.23 -13.19 -17.32
N LYS A 252 18.31 -12.97 -18.09
CA LYS A 252 18.88 -13.96 -19.02
C LYS A 252 19.89 -14.92 -18.38
N GLY A 253 20.16 -14.78 -17.08
CA GLY A 253 21.02 -15.70 -16.33
C GLY A 253 22.52 -15.56 -16.62
N GLY A 254 22.98 -14.46 -17.21
CA GLY A 254 24.40 -14.24 -17.50
C GLY A 254 25.23 -13.89 -16.25
N THR A 255 26.52 -14.25 -16.29
CA THR A 255 27.48 -13.87 -15.26
C THR A 255 28.26 -12.62 -15.67
N PRO A 256 28.83 -11.85 -14.69
CA PRO A 256 29.64 -10.68 -14.99
C PRO A 256 30.79 -10.98 -15.97
N GLU A 257 31.44 -12.14 -15.85
CA GLU A 257 32.58 -12.55 -16.69
C GLU A 257 32.24 -12.58 -18.18
N GLN A 258 31.00 -12.92 -18.52
CA GLN A 258 30.51 -12.96 -19.91
C GLN A 258 30.26 -11.57 -20.50
N THR A 259 30.30 -10.51 -19.69
CA THR A 259 30.02 -9.15 -20.11
C THR A 259 31.24 -8.23 -20.08
N ILE A 260 32.45 -8.81 -19.88
CA ILE A 260 33.71 -8.07 -19.88
C ILE A 260 33.97 -7.48 -21.27
N LYS A 261 34.23 -6.19 -21.34
CA LYS A 261 34.55 -5.44 -22.56
C LYS A 261 36.03 -5.08 -22.66
N GLY A 262 36.75 -5.14 -21.56
CA GLY A 262 38.19 -4.84 -21.53
C GLY A 262 38.69 -4.61 -20.12
N TYR A 263 39.86 -3.99 -20.01
CA TYR A 263 40.51 -3.73 -18.74
C TYR A 263 40.96 -2.26 -18.65
N ILE A 264 40.83 -1.68 -17.46
CA ILE A 264 41.32 -0.35 -17.12
C ILE A 264 42.01 -0.41 -15.75
N ASP A 265 43.26 0.10 -15.67
CA ASP A 265 44.09 0.02 -14.44
C ASP A 265 44.19 -1.43 -13.88
N GLY A 266 44.29 -2.43 -14.79
CA GLY A 266 44.32 -3.85 -14.43
C GLY A 266 42.99 -4.45 -13.95
N LYS A 267 41.90 -3.68 -13.94
CA LYS A 267 40.57 -4.12 -13.51
C LYS A 267 39.66 -4.32 -14.74
N PRO A 268 38.83 -5.37 -14.76
CA PRO A 268 37.86 -5.56 -15.84
C PRO A 268 36.79 -4.47 -15.78
N TYR A 269 36.35 -3.99 -16.94
CA TYR A 269 35.14 -3.20 -17.08
C TYR A 269 34.12 -3.95 -17.94
N TYR A 270 32.86 -3.70 -17.67
CA TYR A 270 31.73 -4.49 -18.13
C TYR A 270 30.79 -3.66 -19.02
N SER A 271 30.01 -4.32 -19.86
CA SER A 271 28.91 -3.69 -20.60
C SER A 271 27.77 -3.32 -19.63
N LEU A 272 27.38 -2.06 -19.57
CA LEU A 272 26.24 -1.63 -18.79
C LEU A 272 24.92 -2.17 -19.39
N GLN A 273 24.81 -2.19 -20.74
CA GLN A 273 23.67 -2.75 -21.45
C GLN A 273 23.46 -4.22 -21.07
N GLN A 274 24.49 -5.05 -21.14
CA GLN A 274 24.39 -6.47 -20.80
C GLN A 274 24.17 -6.71 -19.31
N ALA A 275 24.73 -5.88 -18.43
CA ALA A 275 24.45 -5.94 -17.01
C ALA A 275 22.97 -5.67 -16.70
N CYS A 276 22.36 -4.67 -17.34
CA CYS A 276 20.93 -4.39 -17.23
C CYS A 276 20.07 -5.55 -17.74
N GLU A 277 20.41 -6.15 -18.87
CA GLU A 277 19.75 -7.35 -19.40
C GLU A 277 19.85 -8.55 -18.44
N ASN A 278 20.92 -8.62 -17.66
CA ASN A 278 21.12 -9.61 -16.60
C ASN A 278 20.56 -9.20 -15.23
N GLY A 279 19.71 -8.19 -15.19
CA GLY A 279 18.93 -7.80 -14.00
C GLY A 279 19.59 -6.76 -13.09
N PHE A 280 20.71 -6.18 -13.49
CA PHE A 280 21.25 -5.00 -12.80
C PHE A 280 20.35 -3.78 -13.06
N LEU A 281 20.27 -2.88 -12.10
CA LEU A 281 19.36 -1.70 -12.13
C LEU A 281 17.88 -2.05 -12.35
N SER A 282 17.47 -3.30 -12.06
CA SER A 282 16.08 -3.75 -12.16
C SER A 282 15.19 -3.19 -11.04
N TYR A 283 13.89 -3.55 -11.06
CA TYR A 283 12.91 -3.15 -10.05
C TYR A 283 13.47 -3.23 -8.63
N ASN A 284 13.25 -2.18 -7.84
CA ASN A 284 13.74 -2.03 -6.47
C ASN A 284 15.27 -1.91 -6.31
N CYS A 285 16.02 -1.76 -7.38
CA CYS A 285 17.44 -1.49 -7.30
C CYS A 285 17.71 -0.13 -6.64
N GLN A 286 18.65 -0.09 -5.70
CA GLN A 286 19.08 1.13 -5.00
C GLN A 286 20.46 1.61 -5.44
N HIS A 287 21.09 0.91 -6.38
CA HIS A 287 22.39 1.29 -6.90
C HIS A 287 22.31 2.61 -7.67
N ARG A 288 23.42 3.34 -7.60
CA ARG A 288 23.65 4.56 -8.39
C ARG A 288 24.86 4.32 -9.27
N LEU A 289 24.87 4.96 -10.42
CA LEU A 289 26.01 5.01 -11.30
C LEU A 289 26.79 6.29 -11.03
N ILE A 290 28.08 6.17 -10.82
CA ILE A 290 28.99 7.27 -10.48
C ILE A 290 30.08 7.27 -11.55
N LYS A 291 30.56 8.47 -11.92
CA LYS A 291 31.69 8.60 -12.82
C LYS A 291 32.91 7.88 -12.27
N TYR A 292 33.53 7.02 -13.08
CA TYR A 292 34.77 6.35 -12.72
C TYR A 292 35.96 7.25 -13.05
N TYR A 293 36.89 7.38 -12.10
CA TYR A 293 38.15 8.05 -12.26
C TYR A 293 39.29 7.02 -12.19
N ARG A 294 40.22 7.05 -13.15
CA ARG A 294 41.38 6.17 -13.15
C ARG A 294 42.19 6.25 -11.86
N GLY A 295 42.66 5.13 -11.38
CA GLY A 295 43.40 5.04 -10.11
C GLY A 295 42.51 5.00 -8.86
N VAL A 296 41.22 5.31 -8.97
CA VAL A 296 40.32 5.24 -7.81
C VAL A 296 39.86 3.80 -7.59
N GLN A 297 39.87 3.38 -6.32
CA GLN A 297 39.36 2.06 -5.96
C GLN A 297 37.82 2.09 -6.00
N PRO A 298 37.18 1.18 -6.77
CA PRO A 298 35.73 1.03 -6.73
C PRO A 298 35.25 0.68 -5.31
N PRO A 299 34.04 1.15 -4.92
CA PRO A 299 33.48 0.78 -3.65
C PRO A 299 33.28 -0.73 -3.56
N GLN A 300 33.66 -1.32 -2.45
CA GLN A 300 33.49 -2.75 -2.19
C GLN A 300 32.58 -2.98 -0.99
N TYR A 301 31.80 -4.03 -1.05
CA TYR A 301 30.97 -4.48 0.05
C TYR A 301 31.08 -6.00 0.21
N ASP A 302 31.17 -6.47 1.47
CA ASP A 302 31.24 -7.91 1.74
C ASP A 302 29.90 -8.58 1.42
N ASN A 303 29.89 -9.44 0.40
CA ASN A 303 28.71 -10.14 -0.06
C ASN A 303 28.09 -11.06 1.01
N ARG A 304 28.86 -11.53 2.01
CA ARG A 304 28.31 -12.31 3.14
C ARG A 304 27.39 -11.46 4.02
N ARG A 305 27.72 -10.18 4.17
CA ARG A 305 26.85 -9.22 4.90
C ARG A 305 25.61 -8.86 4.11
N VAL A 306 25.65 -8.89 2.77
CA VAL A 306 24.50 -8.57 1.92
C VAL A 306 23.30 -9.47 2.21
N HIS A 307 23.53 -10.79 2.31
CA HIS A 307 22.42 -11.73 2.58
C HIS A 307 21.78 -11.49 3.96
N LEU A 308 22.59 -11.30 4.99
CA LEU A 308 22.09 -11.00 6.35
C LEU A 308 21.32 -9.68 6.38
N MET A 309 21.85 -8.62 5.79
CA MET A 309 21.22 -7.30 5.76
C MET A 309 19.93 -7.30 4.95
N ARG A 310 19.86 -8.09 3.88
CA ARG A 310 18.61 -8.30 3.13
C ARG A 310 17.52 -8.91 4.01
N THR A 311 17.83 -9.99 4.73
CA THR A 311 16.87 -10.64 5.65
C THR A 311 16.38 -9.67 6.72
N LEU A 312 17.27 -8.87 7.28
CA LEU A 312 16.93 -7.84 8.27
C LEU A 312 16.04 -6.74 7.68
N THR A 313 16.33 -6.29 6.46
CA THR A 313 15.52 -5.28 5.75
C THR A 313 14.13 -5.83 5.40
N GLU A 314 14.02 -7.10 5.02
CA GLU A 314 12.73 -7.75 4.79
C GLU A 314 11.91 -7.84 6.09
N ARG A 315 12.52 -8.20 7.21
CA ARG A 315 11.88 -8.15 8.54
C ARG A 315 11.44 -6.75 8.93
N GLN A 316 12.27 -5.74 8.68
CA GLN A 316 11.93 -4.34 8.89
C GLN A 316 10.65 -3.95 8.14
N ARG A 317 10.55 -4.30 6.85
CA ARG A 317 9.36 -4.04 6.02
C ARG A 317 8.11 -4.77 6.53
N VAL A 318 8.25 -6.00 7.02
CA VAL A 318 7.13 -6.74 7.63
C VAL A 318 6.59 -5.99 8.84
N LEU A 319 7.47 -5.47 9.71
CA LEU A 319 7.07 -4.69 10.87
C LEU A 319 6.41 -3.36 10.48
N GLU A 320 6.98 -2.63 9.51
CA GLU A 320 6.37 -1.42 8.95
C GLU A 320 4.94 -1.66 8.45
N ASN A 321 4.73 -2.76 7.72
CA ASN A 321 3.41 -3.14 7.22
C ASN A 321 2.43 -3.46 8.36
N ARG A 322 2.88 -4.17 9.41
CA ARG A 322 2.05 -4.47 10.58
C ARG A 322 1.64 -3.20 11.33
N ILE A 323 2.57 -2.27 11.55
CA ILE A 323 2.29 -0.99 12.20
C ILE A 323 1.21 -0.24 11.43
N ARG A 324 1.36 -0.08 10.11
CA ARG A 324 0.37 0.61 9.27
C ARG A 324 -0.98 -0.11 9.26
N MET A 325 -0.98 -1.42 9.24
CA MET A 325 -2.20 -2.23 9.32
C MET A 325 -2.99 -1.91 10.60
N TYR A 326 -2.32 -1.91 11.77
CA TYR A 326 -3.00 -1.61 13.02
C TYR A 326 -3.43 -0.14 13.13
N LYS A 327 -2.69 0.80 12.57
CA LYS A 327 -3.12 2.20 12.46
C LYS A 327 -4.39 2.33 11.61
N ARG A 328 -4.47 1.64 10.46
CA ARG A 328 -5.70 1.61 9.65
C ARG A 328 -6.87 0.96 10.38
N ARG A 329 -6.63 -0.14 11.09
CA ARG A 329 -7.66 -0.78 11.94
C ARG A 329 -8.15 0.16 13.04
N GLU A 330 -7.26 0.93 13.66
CA GLU A 330 -7.63 1.94 14.63
C GLU A 330 -8.59 2.98 14.03
N THR A 331 -8.27 3.48 12.83
CA THR A 331 -9.13 4.44 12.11
C THR A 331 -10.50 3.85 11.78
N LEU A 332 -10.56 2.56 11.44
CA LEU A 332 -11.79 1.85 11.05
C LEU A 332 -12.55 1.24 12.24
N SER A 333 -12.02 1.33 13.45
CA SER A 333 -12.61 0.70 14.63
C SER A 333 -14.02 1.21 14.92
N VAL A 334 -14.94 0.28 15.18
CA VAL A 334 -16.33 0.57 15.51
C VAL A 334 -16.40 1.21 16.89
N LYS A 335 -17.15 2.30 17.02
CA LYS A 335 -17.31 2.99 18.30
C LYS A 335 -18.02 2.05 19.31
N GLY A 336 -17.38 1.80 20.43
CA GLY A 336 -17.94 0.96 21.49
C GLY A 336 -17.77 -0.54 21.30
N ALA A 337 -17.28 -1.00 20.13
CA ALA A 337 -17.03 -2.42 19.91
C ALA A 337 -15.95 -2.93 20.85
N LYS A 338 -16.21 -4.10 21.43
CA LYS A 338 -15.29 -4.82 22.31
C LYS A 338 -14.70 -6.01 21.57
N VAL A 339 -13.46 -6.32 21.87
CA VAL A 339 -12.75 -7.47 21.33
C VAL A 339 -12.07 -8.24 22.48
N ASN A 340 -12.16 -9.55 22.44
CA ASN A 340 -11.40 -10.40 23.35
C ASN A 340 -10.17 -10.90 22.60
N ARG A 341 -9.03 -10.33 22.88
CA ARG A 341 -7.77 -10.56 22.14
C ARG A 341 -6.60 -10.67 23.11
N ARG A 342 -5.56 -11.38 22.68
CA ARG A 342 -4.32 -11.55 23.43
C ARG A 342 -3.58 -10.21 23.53
N ASN A 343 -3.35 -9.74 24.74
CA ASN A 343 -2.55 -8.55 24.99
C ASN A 343 -1.05 -8.88 24.73
N PRO A 344 -0.36 -8.16 23.85
CA PRO A 344 1.02 -8.47 23.47
C PRO A 344 2.05 -8.24 24.59
N TYR A 345 1.68 -7.53 25.67
CA TYR A 345 2.56 -7.26 26.80
C TYR A 345 2.36 -8.22 27.96
N THR A 346 1.13 -8.66 28.21
CA THR A 346 0.80 -9.58 29.32
C THR A 346 0.68 -11.03 28.87
N ASP A 347 0.54 -11.25 27.55
CA ASP A 347 0.32 -12.55 26.93
C ASP A 347 -1.02 -13.23 27.31
N GLN A 348 -1.92 -12.48 27.94
CA GLN A 348 -3.23 -12.94 28.39
C GLN A 348 -4.34 -12.45 27.45
N PHE A 349 -5.45 -13.20 27.40
CA PHE A 349 -6.65 -12.76 26.70
C PHE A 349 -7.39 -11.74 27.58
N GLU A 350 -7.64 -10.57 27.02
CA GLU A 350 -8.31 -9.46 27.71
C GLU A 350 -9.43 -8.91 26.82
N GLU A 351 -10.58 -8.66 27.45
CA GLU A 351 -11.66 -7.93 26.80
C GLU A 351 -11.33 -6.43 26.83
N MET A 352 -11.24 -5.79 25.67
CA MET A 352 -10.99 -4.37 25.59
C MET A 352 -11.69 -3.75 24.38
N ASN A 353 -11.81 -2.41 24.39
CA ASN A 353 -12.31 -1.69 23.25
C ASN A 353 -11.40 -1.93 22.02
N GLU A 354 -12.01 -2.19 20.86
CA GLU A 354 -11.30 -2.53 19.61
C GLU A 354 -10.27 -1.46 19.22
N ARG A 355 -10.66 -0.16 19.31
CA ARG A 355 -9.75 0.94 19.02
C ARG A 355 -8.53 0.93 19.94
N LYS A 356 -8.77 0.72 21.26
CA LYS A 356 -7.70 0.64 22.26
C LYS A 356 -6.77 -0.55 21.97
N TYR A 357 -7.33 -1.69 21.58
CA TYR A 357 -6.52 -2.86 21.16
C TYR A 357 -5.63 -2.53 19.97
N ASN A 358 -6.19 -1.90 18.93
CA ASN A 358 -5.44 -1.54 17.72
C ASN A 358 -4.32 -0.53 18.02
N GLN A 359 -4.55 0.45 18.90
CA GLN A 359 -3.52 1.36 19.41
C GLN A 359 -2.40 0.61 20.14
N LEU A 360 -2.78 -0.30 21.06
CA LEU A 360 -1.83 -1.11 21.81
C LEU A 360 -0.95 -1.94 20.87
N MET A 361 -1.55 -2.60 19.88
CA MET A 361 -0.84 -3.40 18.89
C MET A 361 0.08 -2.55 18.01
N SER A 362 -0.38 -1.37 17.58
CA SER A 362 0.44 -0.44 16.81
C SER A 362 1.68 -0.02 17.60
N LYS A 363 1.51 0.33 18.90
CA LYS A 363 2.61 0.68 19.80
C LYS A 363 3.59 -0.48 19.99
N TYR A 364 3.08 -1.68 20.28
CA TYR A 364 3.89 -2.87 20.45
C TYR A 364 4.78 -3.13 19.22
N TRP A 365 4.22 -3.08 18.01
CA TRP A 365 4.99 -3.32 16.80
C TRP A 365 5.98 -2.19 16.50
N GLN A 366 5.70 -0.94 16.88
CA GLN A 366 6.68 0.16 16.80
C GLN A 366 7.88 -0.10 17.73
N GLU A 367 7.66 -0.57 18.95
CA GLU A 367 8.75 -0.97 19.86
C GLU A 367 9.58 -2.13 19.30
N GLN A 368 8.92 -3.15 18.69
CA GLN A 368 9.65 -4.25 18.04
C GLN A 368 10.47 -3.76 16.83
N TYR A 369 9.94 -2.79 16.08
CA TYR A 369 10.63 -2.16 14.96
C TYR A 369 11.89 -1.39 15.42
N SER A 370 11.75 -0.53 16.43
CA SER A 370 12.89 0.21 16.98
C SER A 370 13.96 -0.73 17.57
N LYS A 371 13.54 -1.76 18.32
CA LYS A 371 14.49 -2.80 18.83
C LYS A 371 15.23 -3.52 17.71
N LEU A 372 14.54 -3.87 16.60
CA LEU A 372 15.18 -4.49 15.43
C LEU A 372 16.22 -3.55 14.81
N CYS A 373 15.87 -2.27 14.63
CA CYS A 373 16.76 -1.27 14.04
C CYS A 373 17.99 -1.03 14.92
N GLU A 374 17.78 -0.76 16.21
CA GLU A 374 18.86 -0.52 17.18
C GLU A 374 19.83 -1.69 17.27
N LYS A 375 19.30 -2.91 17.49
CA LYS A 375 20.12 -4.13 17.63
C LYS A 375 21.01 -4.40 16.41
N ASN A 376 20.57 -4.04 15.21
CA ASN A 376 21.24 -4.40 13.96
C ASN A 376 21.85 -3.18 13.23
N GLY A 377 21.82 -1.99 13.84
CA GLY A 377 22.35 -0.76 13.22
C GLY A 377 21.59 -0.36 11.94
N LEU A 378 20.28 -0.67 11.87
CA LEU A 378 19.46 -0.29 10.74
C LEU A 378 18.90 1.13 10.92
N PRO A 379 18.74 1.91 9.84
CA PRO A 379 18.09 3.21 9.94
C PRO A 379 16.60 3.06 10.25
N GLU A 380 16.07 3.89 11.14
CA GLU A 380 14.65 4.02 11.41
C GLU A 380 13.99 4.95 10.39
N TYR A 381 13.11 4.41 9.56
CA TYR A 381 12.33 5.19 8.59
C TYR A 381 10.95 5.55 9.17
N ARG A 382 10.88 6.51 10.11
CA ARG A 382 9.63 6.89 10.81
C ARG A 382 8.52 7.32 9.86
N TRP A 383 8.84 7.96 8.75
CA TRP A 383 7.87 8.33 7.72
C TRP A 383 7.17 7.12 7.10
N ARG A 384 7.85 5.96 7.00
CA ARG A 384 7.26 4.71 6.50
C ARG A 384 6.21 4.11 7.42
N LEU A 385 6.15 4.55 8.68
CA LEU A 385 5.18 4.09 9.67
C LEU A 385 3.87 4.89 9.63
N LYS A 386 3.82 5.96 8.84
CA LYS A 386 2.65 6.81 8.69
C LYS A 386 1.67 6.24 7.68
N ILE A 387 0.38 6.51 7.88
CA ILE A 387 -0.72 6.16 6.96
C ILE A 387 -1.35 7.39 6.30
N THR A 388 -1.01 8.59 6.77
CA THR A 388 -1.45 9.88 6.22
C THR A 388 -0.33 10.90 6.36
N GLU A 389 -0.33 11.95 5.52
CA GLU A 389 0.56 13.11 5.69
C GLU A 389 0.30 13.83 7.01
N TYR A 390 -0.95 13.84 7.45
CA TYR A 390 -1.43 14.47 8.67
C TYR A 390 -1.78 13.40 9.70
N GLU A 391 -0.80 12.90 10.44
CA GLU A 391 -1.14 12.26 11.71
C GLU A 391 -1.66 13.38 12.62
N LYS A 392 -2.94 13.33 12.97
CA LYS A 392 -3.52 14.26 13.96
C LYS A 392 -2.62 14.25 15.20
N ARG A 393 -2.01 15.39 15.47
CA ARG A 393 -1.24 15.62 16.70
C ARG A 393 -2.12 15.48 17.93
#